data_b52d0f3bb5c2e52e04ecdf074ab1c41f
#
_entry.id   b52d0f3bb5c2e52e04ecdf074ab1c41f
#
_cell.length_a   1.000
_cell.length_b   1.000
_cell.length_c   1.000
_cell.angle_alpha   90.00
_cell.angle_beta   90.00
_cell.angle_gamma   90.00
#
_symmetry.space_group_name_H-M   'P 1'
#
loop_
_entity.id
_entity.type
_entity.pdbx_description
1 polymer ?
#
loop_
_entity_poly.entity_id
_entity_poly.type
_entity_poly.pdbx_seq_one_letter_code
_entity_poly.pdbx_strand_id
1 'polypeptide(L)'
;MDEPVVLYEERDHIGYLMLNRPEAMNSLTYESYDLIEDSVRGSNARVIVMSATGRAFCAGDDVKQILGSKEPPPKEHIERAKKIGGLTPAADALLDTNIPIIAAVNGPAVGWGMELALMADIRIASEQARFGELFVVRGLCCDAPGLGRLAQLVGREKAAELLFTGEVIDAETAHRIGLVSRMVKHEHLMSAAKEIAEKIASNPPLAVQSLKEGLRRTLDPDWRDTGKWAKDQINELRQTEDSQEGVKAFLEKREPVYLGR
;
A
#
# COMPACT_ATOMS: atom_id res chain seq x y z
N MET A 1 -8.45 12.57 24.28
CA MET A 1 -8.63 11.39 23.40
C MET A 1 -7.62 11.58 22.29
N ASP A 2 -6.81 10.59 22.03
CA ASP A 2 -5.89 10.65 20.90
C ASP A 2 -6.69 10.67 19.60
N GLU A 3 -6.20 11.41 18.61
CA GLU A 3 -6.84 11.43 17.28
C GLU A 3 -6.76 10.03 16.64
N PRO A 4 -7.77 9.62 15.84
CA PRO A 4 -7.72 8.35 15.14
C PRO A 4 -6.48 8.22 14.24
N VAL A 5 -5.95 7.00 14.14
CA VAL A 5 -4.75 6.71 13.32
C VAL A 5 -5.02 6.74 11.81
N VAL A 6 -6.29 6.72 11.41
CA VAL A 6 -6.78 6.99 10.05
C VAL A 6 -7.96 7.93 10.17
N LEU A 7 -7.96 8.99 9.40
CA LEU A 7 -9.06 9.97 9.31
C LEU A 7 -9.79 9.75 7.99
N TYR A 8 -11.11 9.88 8.02
CA TYR A 8 -11.94 9.82 6.82
C TYR A 8 -13.03 10.88 6.86
N GLU A 9 -13.16 11.63 5.78
CA GLU A 9 -14.25 12.59 5.58
C GLU A 9 -14.73 12.57 4.14
N GLU A 10 -16.01 12.86 3.91
CA GLU A 10 -16.57 13.04 2.56
C GLU A 10 -17.02 14.47 2.37
N ARG A 11 -16.62 15.06 1.25
CA ARG A 11 -17.11 16.37 0.80
C ARG A 11 -17.12 16.44 -0.72
N ASP A 12 -18.14 17.06 -1.28
CA ASP A 12 -18.32 17.23 -2.73
C ASP A 12 -18.18 15.92 -3.53
N HIS A 13 -18.72 14.82 -3.01
CA HIS A 13 -18.62 13.46 -3.56
C HIS A 13 -17.19 12.86 -3.59
N ILE A 14 -16.23 13.47 -2.92
CA ILE A 14 -14.86 13.00 -2.79
C ILE A 14 -14.65 12.54 -1.34
N GLY A 15 -14.21 11.28 -1.17
CA GLY A 15 -13.74 10.75 0.10
C GLY A 15 -12.26 11.12 0.30
N TYR A 16 -11.92 11.61 1.46
CA TYR A 16 -10.53 11.90 1.86
C TYR A 16 -10.14 10.95 2.96
N LEU A 17 -9.33 9.95 2.62
CA LEU A 17 -8.75 8.99 3.55
C LEU A 17 -7.31 9.43 3.87
N MET A 18 -7.01 9.69 5.13
CA MET A 18 -5.72 10.23 5.52
C MET A 18 -5.10 9.39 6.64
N LEU A 19 -3.91 8.83 6.39
CA LEU A 19 -3.10 8.19 7.42
C LEU A 19 -2.61 9.24 8.41
N ASN A 20 -2.78 9.00 9.70
CA ASN A 20 -2.57 10.01 10.74
C ASN A 20 -1.75 9.50 11.93
N ARG A 21 -0.57 8.92 11.64
CA ARG A 21 0.47 8.54 12.62
C ARG A 21 1.83 9.13 12.22
N PRO A 22 1.95 10.48 12.07
CA PRO A 22 3.18 11.10 11.54
C PRO A 22 4.43 10.82 12.40
N GLU A 23 4.29 10.65 13.70
CA GLU A 23 5.37 10.31 14.64
C GLU A 23 5.96 8.92 14.37
N ALA A 24 5.16 7.99 13.84
CA ALA A 24 5.57 6.65 13.42
C ALA A 24 5.72 6.51 11.90
N MET A 25 5.87 7.65 11.17
CA MET A 25 5.93 7.68 9.70
C MET A 25 4.74 6.95 9.05
N ASN A 26 3.57 7.03 9.65
CA ASN A 26 2.34 6.39 9.21
C ASN A 26 2.46 4.87 9.02
N SER A 27 3.29 4.19 9.84
CA SER A 27 3.34 2.73 9.88
C SER A 27 1.98 2.16 10.32
N LEU A 28 1.59 1.05 9.69
CA LEU A 28 0.27 0.47 9.82
C LEU A 28 0.19 -0.48 11.01
N THR A 29 -0.89 -0.35 11.75
CA THR A 29 -1.28 -1.25 12.85
C THR A 29 -2.53 -2.04 12.44
N TYR A 30 -2.95 -3.01 13.25
CA TYR A 30 -4.23 -3.70 13.03
C TYR A 30 -5.41 -2.73 13.01
N GLU A 31 -5.40 -1.73 13.91
CA GLU A 31 -6.38 -0.64 13.93
C GLU A 31 -6.38 0.16 12.62
N SER A 32 -5.19 0.43 12.05
CA SER A 32 -5.09 1.12 10.75
C SER A 32 -5.76 0.32 9.63
N TYR A 33 -5.59 -1.02 9.62
CA TYR A 33 -6.23 -1.89 8.65
C TYR A 33 -7.75 -1.87 8.75
N ASP A 34 -8.28 -1.94 9.98
CA ASP A 34 -9.71 -1.92 10.23
C ASP A 34 -10.33 -0.58 9.82
N LEU A 35 -9.70 0.53 10.21
CA LEU A 35 -10.19 1.87 9.87
C LEU A 35 -10.13 2.17 8.36
N ILE A 36 -9.11 1.68 7.64
CA ILE A 36 -9.05 1.78 6.18
C ILE A 36 -10.20 0.98 5.55
N GLU A 37 -10.40 -0.27 5.98
CA GLU A 37 -11.51 -1.09 5.47
C GLU A 37 -12.87 -0.42 5.72
N ASP A 38 -13.15 -0.01 6.96
CA ASP A 38 -14.40 0.63 7.34
C ASP A 38 -14.65 1.91 6.51
N SER A 39 -13.61 2.72 6.31
CA SER A 39 -13.67 3.94 5.49
C SER A 39 -14.02 3.62 4.04
N VAL A 40 -13.36 2.63 3.44
CA VAL A 40 -13.57 2.27 2.03
C VAL A 40 -14.92 1.60 1.81
N ARG A 41 -15.29 0.64 2.68
CA ARG A 41 -16.57 -0.10 2.54
C ARG A 41 -17.78 0.74 2.91
N GLY A 42 -17.63 1.66 3.87
CA GLY A 42 -18.69 2.59 4.29
C GLY A 42 -18.84 3.81 3.39
N SER A 43 -17.94 4.00 2.40
CA SER A 43 -17.92 5.19 1.57
C SER A 43 -19.08 5.25 0.56
N ASN A 44 -19.69 6.44 0.44
CA ASN A 44 -20.62 6.82 -0.61
C ASN A 44 -19.98 7.80 -1.63
N ALA A 45 -18.69 8.04 -1.54
CA ALA A 45 -17.96 8.92 -2.44
C ALA A 45 -17.93 8.36 -3.87
N ARG A 46 -17.73 9.25 -4.84
CA ARG A 46 -17.52 8.88 -6.25
C ARG A 46 -16.05 8.60 -6.58
N VAL A 47 -15.14 9.05 -5.71
CA VAL A 47 -13.70 8.84 -5.78
C VAL A 47 -13.11 9.03 -4.39
N ILE A 48 -12.07 8.28 -4.02
CA ILE A 48 -11.33 8.42 -2.77
C ILE A 48 -9.94 8.97 -3.07
N VAL A 49 -9.53 10.02 -2.35
CA VAL A 49 -8.14 10.52 -2.30
C VAL A 49 -7.51 9.99 -1.03
N MET A 50 -6.52 9.11 -1.17
CA MET A 50 -5.74 8.58 -0.07
C MET A 50 -4.46 9.40 0.10
N SER A 51 -4.23 9.94 1.28
CA SER A 51 -3.13 10.83 1.63
C SER A 51 -2.56 10.48 3.02
N ALA A 52 -1.58 11.25 3.48
CA ALA A 52 -0.97 11.04 4.79
C ALA A 52 -0.49 12.35 5.42
N THR A 53 -0.54 12.42 6.74
CA THR A 53 0.05 13.53 7.51
C THR A 53 1.55 13.39 7.67
N GLY A 54 2.25 14.49 7.92
CA GLY A 54 3.68 14.50 8.20
C GLY A 54 4.56 14.22 6.98
N ARG A 55 5.77 13.70 7.21
CA ARG A 55 6.84 13.61 6.19
C ARG A 55 6.83 12.34 5.35
N ALA A 56 6.08 11.32 5.73
CA ALA A 56 6.01 10.04 5.02
C ALA A 56 4.58 9.77 4.56
N PHE A 57 4.42 9.08 3.45
CA PHE A 57 3.15 8.48 3.10
C PHE A 57 2.86 7.29 4.02
N CYS A 58 3.71 6.26 3.98
CA CYS A 58 3.61 5.11 4.87
C CYS A 58 4.92 4.32 4.89
N ALA A 59 5.44 4.03 6.07
CA ALA A 59 6.69 3.27 6.24
C ALA A 59 6.50 1.74 6.30
N GLY A 60 5.30 1.25 5.96
CA GLY A 60 4.94 -0.17 6.02
C GLY A 60 4.35 -0.58 7.37
N ASP A 61 4.40 -1.87 7.67
CA ASP A 61 3.88 -2.43 8.92
C ASP A 61 4.62 -1.90 10.15
N ASP A 62 3.87 -1.66 11.22
CA ASP A 62 4.46 -1.29 12.51
C ASP A 62 5.34 -2.44 13.03
N VAL A 63 6.63 -2.15 13.17
CA VAL A 63 7.64 -3.15 13.54
C VAL A 63 7.36 -3.76 14.91
N LYS A 64 6.82 -2.99 15.84
CA LYS A 64 6.56 -3.46 17.21
C LYS A 64 5.33 -4.36 17.26
N GLN A 65 4.29 -4.03 16.50
CA GLN A 65 3.02 -4.77 16.55
C GLN A 65 2.97 -5.94 15.55
N ILE A 66 3.63 -5.84 14.40
CA ILE A 66 3.43 -6.78 13.29
C ILE A 66 4.71 -7.54 12.95
N LEU A 67 5.81 -6.84 12.62
CA LEU A 67 7.02 -7.51 12.14
C LEU A 67 7.84 -8.18 13.25
N GLY A 68 8.05 -7.49 14.35
CA GLY A 68 8.87 -7.95 15.48
C GLY A 68 8.06 -8.46 16.68
N SER A 69 6.73 -8.51 16.57
CA SER A 69 5.87 -8.98 17.65
C SER A 69 6.07 -10.48 17.88
N LYS A 70 6.21 -10.88 19.16
CA LYS A 70 6.15 -12.28 19.59
C LYS A 70 4.71 -12.75 19.82
N GLU A 71 3.77 -11.82 19.87
CA GLU A 71 2.35 -12.14 20.03
C GLU A 71 1.75 -12.47 18.65
N PRO A 72 0.87 -13.47 18.58
CA PRO A 72 0.17 -13.77 17.34
C PRO A 72 -0.77 -12.60 16.98
N PRO A 73 -1.10 -12.44 15.69
CA PRO A 73 -2.12 -11.49 15.26
C PRO A 73 -3.43 -11.71 16.03
N PRO A 74 -4.27 -10.68 16.22
CA PRO A 74 -5.60 -10.83 16.79
C PRO A 74 -6.37 -11.94 16.10
N LYS A 75 -7.06 -12.80 16.85
CA LYS A 75 -7.78 -13.96 16.30
C LYS A 75 -8.75 -13.57 15.18
N GLU A 76 -9.41 -12.44 15.35
CA GLU A 76 -10.34 -11.90 14.36
C GLU A 76 -9.65 -11.61 13.02
N HIS A 77 -8.46 -11.00 13.04
CA HIS A 77 -7.66 -10.76 11.83
C HIS A 77 -7.22 -12.05 11.16
N ILE A 78 -6.83 -13.07 11.94
CA ILE A 78 -6.47 -14.39 11.40
C ILE A 78 -7.66 -15.04 10.68
N GLU A 79 -8.83 -15.02 11.31
CA GLU A 79 -10.03 -15.61 10.74
C GLU A 79 -10.53 -14.87 9.50
N ARG A 80 -10.45 -13.54 9.51
CA ARG A 80 -10.79 -12.72 8.34
C ARG A 80 -9.82 -12.97 7.18
N ALA A 81 -8.51 -12.96 7.43
CA ALA A 81 -7.51 -13.23 6.41
C ALA A 81 -7.72 -14.60 5.73
N LYS A 82 -8.10 -15.64 6.47
CA LYS A 82 -8.43 -16.95 5.89
C LYS A 82 -9.58 -16.88 4.89
N LYS A 83 -10.58 -16.04 5.14
CA LYS A 83 -11.76 -15.90 4.27
C LYS A 83 -11.47 -15.11 2.99
N ILE A 84 -10.48 -14.22 3.03
CA ILE A 84 -10.15 -13.28 1.95
C ILE A 84 -8.81 -13.61 1.27
N GLY A 85 -8.38 -14.87 1.30
CA GLY A 85 -7.18 -15.34 0.61
C GLY A 85 -5.88 -14.81 1.21
N GLY A 86 -5.83 -14.57 2.51
CA GLY A 86 -4.61 -14.11 3.19
C GLY A 86 -4.36 -12.60 3.11
N LEU A 87 -5.17 -11.86 2.37
CA LEU A 87 -5.10 -10.40 2.32
C LEU A 87 -5.38 -9.78 3.70
N THR A 88 -4.87 -8.57 3.94
CA THR A 88 -5.35 -7.77 5.07
C THR A 88 -6.75 -7.24 4.78
N PRO A 89 -7.56 -6.88 5.81
CA PRO A 89 -8.86 -6.25 5.59
C PRO A 89 -8.80 -5.00 4.71
N ALA A 90 -7.79 -4.16 4.92
CA ALA A 90 -7.56 -2.98 4.10
C ALA A 90 -7.28 -3.34 2.63
N ALA A 91 -6.42 -4.35 2.37
CA ALA A 91 -6.11 -4.78 1.02
C ALA A 91 -7.35 -5.31 0.29
N ASP A 92 -8.13 -6.17 0.96
CA ASP A 92 -9.36 -6.70 0.37
C ASP A 92 -10.34 -5.58 0.04
N ALA A 93 -10.54 -4.60 0.92
CA ALA A 93 -11.42 -3.47 0.67
C ALA A 93 -10.95 -2.57 -0.49
N LEU A 94 -9.65 -2.23 -0.52
CA LEU A 94 -9.08 -1.35 -1.54
C LEU A 94 -9.07 -1.99 -2.93
N LEU A 95 -8.81 -3.30 -3.01
CA LEU A 95 -8.77 -4.05 -4.27
C LEU A 95 -10.18 -4.39 -4.79
N ASP A 96 -11.16 -4.55 -3.89
CA ASP A 96 -12.52 -4.97 -4.24
C ASP A 96 -13.47 -3.79 -4.56
N THR A 97 -13.20 -2.60 -4.02
CA THR A 97 -14.08 -1.44 -4.22
C THR A 97 -14.18 -1.01 -5.68
N ASN A 98 -15.40 -0.65 -6.11
CA ASN A 98 -15.65 -0.02 -7.41
C ASN A 98 -15.45 1.51 -7.39
N ILE A 99 -15.18 2.11 -6.24
CA ILE A 99 -14.85 3.54 -6.13
C ILE A 99 -13.41 3.74 -6.57
N PRO A 100 -13.11 4.61 -7.56
CA PRO A 100 -11.74 4.96 -7.93
C PRO A 100 -10.94 5.51 -6.75
N ILE A 101 -9.66 5.15 -6.67
CA ILE A 101 -8.75 5.58 -5.62
C ILE A 101 -7.56 6.31 -6.23
N ILE A 102 -7.26 7.49 -5.69
CA ILE A 102 -6.07 8.29 -6.02
C ILE A 102 -5.15 8.27 -4.80
N ALA A 103 -3.92 7.79 -4.94
CA ALA A 103 -2.90 7.94 -3.91
C ALA A 103 -2.11 9.23 -4.14
N ALA A 104 -2.15 10.13 -3.16
CA ALA A 104 -1.35 11.35 -3.08
C ALA A 104 -0.13 11.10 -2.20
N VAL A 105 0.97 10.68 -2.81
CA VAL A 105 2.17 10.20 -2.10
C VAL A 105 3.08 11.37 -1.77
N ASN A 106 3.06 11.81 -0.52
CA ASN A 106 3.76 13.02 -0.03
C ASN A 106 5.23 12.79 0.32
N GLY A 107 5.64 11.55 0.61
CA GLY A 107 6.97 11.18 1.09
C GLY A 107 7.23 9.69 0.91
N PRO A 108 8.10 9.06 1.73
CA PRO A 108 8.37 7.63 1.64
C PRO A 108 7.12 6.77 1.71
N ALA A 109 6.99 5.86 0.74
CA ALA A 109 6.00 4.78 0.63
C ALA A 109 6.78 3.49 0.45
N VAL A 110 7.02 2.72 1.53
CA VAL A 110 7.92 1.57 1.51
C VAL A 110 7.31 0.34 2.18
N GLY A 111 7.70 -0.85 1.73
CA GLY A 111 7.10 -2.10 2.16
C GLY A 111 5.58 -2.07 1.97
N TRP A 112 4.82 -2.39 3.04
CA TRP A 112 3.36 -2.32 2.95
C TRP A 112 2.81 -0.92 2.60
N GLY A 113 3.59 0.15 2.80
CA GLY A 113 3.24 1.50 2.34
C GLY A 113 3.34 1.65 0.81
N MET A 114 4.25 0.94 0.15
CA MET A 114 4.28 0.86 -1.31
C MET A 114 3.12 0.00 -1.83
N GLU A 115 2.83 -1.13 -1.18
CA GLU A 115 1.65 -1.94 -1.47
C GLU A 115 0.36 -1.12 -1.42
N LEU A 116 0.21 -0.29 -0.39
CA LEU A 116 -0.92 0.61 -0.23
C LEU A 116 -1.03 1.60 -1.41
N ALA A 117 0.08 2.17 -1.87
CA ALA A 117 0.09 3.03 -3.05
C ALA A 117 -0.22 2.26 -4.34
N LEU A 118 0.21 1.00 -4.46
CA LEU A 118 -0.07 0.14 -5.61
C LEU A 118 -1.55 -0.26 -5.71
N MET A 119 -2.27 -0.32 -4.59
CA MET A 119 -3.71 -0.61 -4.59
C MET A 119 -4.57 0.54 -5.13
N ALA A 120 -4.04 1.76 -5.18
CA ALA A 120 -4.72 2.87 -5.84
C ALA A 120 -4.76 2.71 -7.37
N ASP A 121 -5.79 3.27 -8.01
CA ASP A 121 -5.90 3.30 -9.48
C ASP A 121 -4.93 4.32 -10.07
N ILE A 122 -4.79 5.48 -9.43
CA ILE A 122 -3.93 6.59 -9.85
C ILE A 122 -2.98 6.96 -8.72
N ARG A 123 -1.70 7.15 -9.01
CA ARG A 123 -0.68 7.63 -8.07
C ARG A 123 -0.14 8.97 -8.56
N ILE A 124 -0.17 9.95 -7.65
CA ILE A 124 0.47 11.26 -7.84
C ILE A 124 1.54 11.38 -6.76
N ALA A 125 2.76 11.69 -7.14
CA ALA A 125 3.87 11.81 -6.21
C ALA A 125 4.29 13.26 -6.01
N SER A 126 4.59 13.62 -4.77
CA SER A 126 5.44 14.75 -4.45
C SER A 126 6.89 14.47 -4.91
N GLU A 127 7.65 15.48 -5.25
CA GLU A 127 9.11 15.37 -5.51
C GLU A 127 9.90 14.77 -4.33
N GLN A 128 9.31 14.80 -3.12
CA GLN A 128 9.89 14.21 -1.90
C GLN A 128 9.56 12.72 -1.75
N ALA A 129 8.69 12.17 -2.59
CA ALA A 129 8.28 10.77 -2.48
C ALA A 129 9.44 9.82 -2.78
N ARG A 130 9.41 8.66 -2.10
CA ARG A 130 10.33 7.53 -2.28
C ARG A 130 9.51 6.26 -2.30
N PHE A 131 9.91 5.30 -3.13
CA PHE A 131 9.17 4.05 -3.33
C PHE A 131 10.10 2.86 -3.20
N GLY A 132 9.71 1.83 -2.46
CA GLY A 132 10.52 0.62 -2.31
C GLY A 132 9.78 -0.57 -1.73
N GLU A 133 9.97 -1.75 -2.36
CA GLU A 133 9.51 -3.04 -1.88
C GLU A 133 10.57 -3.67 -0.97
N LEU A 134 10.56 -3.28 0.30
CA LEU A 134 11.63 -3.64 1.26
C LEU A 134 11.49 -5.05 1.86
N PHE A 135 10.60 -5.89 1.35
CA PHE A 135 10.37 -7.23 1.92
C PHE A 135 11.59 -8.12 1.77
N VAL A 136 12.24 -8.13 0.59
CA VAL A 136 13.38 -8.99 0.30
C VAL A 136 14.56 -8.74 1.25
N VAL A 137 14.81 -7.47 1.63
CA VAL A 137 15.87 -7.14 2.59
C VAL A 137 15.55 -7.54 4.04
N ARG A 138 14.40 -8.17 4.26
CA ARG A 138 14.00 -8.79 5.53
C ARG A 138 13.73 -10.29 5.37
N GLY A 139 14.21 -10.89 4.27
CA GLY A 139 14.00 -12.29 3.96
C GLY A 139 12.52 -12.66 3.74
N LEU A 140 11.72 -11.71 3.26
CA LEU A 140 10.28 -11.89 3.03
C LEU A 140 9.93 -11.69 1.55
N CYS A 141 8.82 -12.29 1.13
CA CYS A 141 8.14 -11.99 -0.11
C CYS A 141 7.21 -10.79 0.09
N CYS A 142 6.96 -10.00 -0.96
CA CYS A 142 5.95 -8.95 -0.93
C CYS A 142 4.52 -9.52 -1.03
N ASP A 143 3.53 -8.68 -0.76
CA ASP A 143 2.13 -9.03 -0.89
C ASP A 143 1.66 -9.04 -2.36
N ALA A 144 0.39 -9.37 -2.56
CA ALA A 144 -0.20 -9.56 -3.88
C ALA A 144 -0.07 -8.34 -4.82
N PRO A 145 -0.32 -7.08 -4.38
CA PRO A 145 -0.17 -5.93 -5.27
C PRO A 145 1.25 -5.73 -5.81
N GLY A 146 2.28 -5.92 -4.98
CA GLY A 146 3.68 -5.84 -5.41
C GLY A 146 4.01 -6.90 -6.46
N LEU A 147 3.49 -8.12 -6.31
CA LEU A 147 3.70 -9.21 -7.25
C LEU A 147 3.01 -8.95 -8.60
N GLY A 148 1.80 -8.45 -8.59
CA GLY A 148 0.97 -8.29 -9.79
C GLY A 148 1.01 -6.88 -10.37
N ARG A 149 0.57 -5.89 -9.63
CA ARG A 149 0.35 -4.54 -10.14
C ARG A 149 1.64 -3.78 -10.44
N LEU A 150 2.71 -3.98 -9.66
CA LEU A 150 3.99 -3.36 -9.96
C LEU A 150 4.47 -3.73 -11.36
N ALA A 151 4.43 -5.03 -11.72
CA ALA A 151 4.87 -5.49 -13.04
C ALA A 151 3.97 -4.97 -14.19
N GLN A 152 2.69 -4.76 -13.95
CA GLN A 152 1.78 -4.14 -14.92
C GLN A 152 2.13 -2.67 -15.18
N LEU A 153 2.56 -1.94 -14.15
CA LEU A 153 2.88 -0.52 -14.24
C LEU A 153 4.24 -0.24 -14.88
N VAL A 154 5.29 -0.97 -14.46
CA VAL A 154 6.68 -0.66 -14.82
C VAL A 154 7.31 -1.70 -15.76
N GLY A 155 6.57 -2.73 -16.13
CA GLY A 155 7.06 -3.89 -16.88
C GLY A 155 7.80 -4.89 -15.98
N ARG A 156 7.84 -6.15 -16.42
CA ARG A 156 8.37 -7.28 -15.64
C ARG A 156 9.84 -7.11 -15.22
N GLU A 157 10.68 -6.63 -16.14
CA GLU A 157 12.12 -6.50 -15.88
C GLU A 157 12.41 -5.48 -14.79
N LYS A 158 11.79 -4.29 -14.87
CA LYS A 158 11.97 -3.24 -13.84
C LYS A 158 11.32 -3.63 -12.50
N ALA A 159 10.17 -4.30 -12.53
CA ALA A 159 9.58 -4.85 -11.32
C ALA A 159 10.50 -5.89 -10.66
N ALA A 160 11.11 -6.81 -11.43
CA ALA A 160 12.06 -7.78 -10.92
C ALA A 160 13.29 -7.11 -10.28
N GLU A 161 13.85 -6.09 -10.92
CA GLU A 161 14.96 -5.32 -10.35
C GLU A 161 14.57 -4.73 -8.97
N LEU A 162 13.44 -4.03 -8.88
CA LEU A 162 12.98 -3.42 -7.63
C LEU A 162 12.67 -4.45 -6.54
N LEU A 163 11.99 -5.54 -6.90
CA LEU A 163 11.60 -6.60 -5.96
C LEU A 163 12.79 -7.41 -5.45
N PHE A 164 13.76 -7.72 -6.32
CA PHE A 164 14.88 -8.60 -5.95
C PHE A 164 16.01 -7.84 -5.24
N THR A 165 16.14 -6.54 -5.50
CA THR A 165 17.17 -5.71 -4.83
C THR A 165 16.63 -5.04 -3.57
N GLY A 166 15.32 -4.78 -3.48
CA GLY A 166 14.73 -3.93 -2.44
C GLY A 166 15.17 -2.46 -2.57
N GLU A 167 15.59 -2.03 -3.77
CA GLU A 167 16.00 -0.65 -4.02
C GLU A 167 14.88 0.34 -3.73
N VAL A 168 15.24 1.47 -3.12
CA VAL A 168 14.34 2.61 -2.91
C VAL A 168 14.62 3.66 -3.98
N ILE A 169 13.63 3.89 -4.85
CA ILE A 169 13.72 4.86 -5.94
C ILE A 169 13.07 6.20 -5.55
N ASP A 170 13.52 7.28 -6.18
CA ASP A 170 12.94 8.61 -6.00
C ASP A 170 11.71 8.86 -6.92
N ALA A 171 11.05 9.99 -6.69
CA ALA A 171 9.85 10.37 -7.43
C ALA A 171 10.09 10.57 -8.93
N GLU A 172 11.27 11.08 -9.32
CA GLU A 172 11.63 11.30 -10.72
C GLU A 172 11.78 9.96 -11.46
N THR A 173 12.49 9.02 -10.84
CA THR A 173 12.63 7.65 -11.37
C THR A 173 11.27 6.96 -11.43
N ALA A 174 10.46 7.04 -10.35
CA ALA A 174 9.12 6.47 -10.32
C ALA A 174 8.21 7.02 -11.44
N HIS A 175 8.29 8.31 -11.73
CA HIS A 175 7.55 8.91 -12.82
C HIS A 175 8.08 8.45 -14.20
N ARG A 176 9.40 8.42 -14.37
CA ARG A 176 10.04 8.00 -15.63
C ARG A 176 9.71 6.55 -16.02
N ILE A 177 9.60 5.63 -15.04
CA ILE A 177 9.28 4.21 -15.27
C ILE A 177 7.78 3.91 -15.31
N GLY A 178 6.92 4.92 -15.12
CA GLY A 178 5.46 4.76 -15.16
C GLY A 178 4.82 4.28 -13.85
N LEU A 179 5.57 4.20 -12.75
CA LEU A 179 5.02 3.83 -11.44
C LEU A 179 4.02 4.88 -10.93
N VAL A 180 4.28 6.15 -11.18
CA VAL A 180 3.39 7.27 -10.86
C VAL A 180 2.99 8.04 -12.12
N SER A 181 1.74 8.48 -12.20
CA SER A 181 1.20 9.19 -13.37
C SER A 181 1.67 10.65 -13.43
N ARG A 182 1.90 11.28 -12.29
CA ARG A 182 2.35 12.67 -12.18
C ARG A 182 3.32 12.81 -11.01
N MET A 183 4.33 13.67 -11.21
CA MET A 183 5.20 14.19 -10.15
C MET A 183 5.00 15.71 -10.07
N VAL A 184 4.81 16.23 -8.86
CA VAL A 184 4.58 17.65 -8.61
C VAL A 184 5.41 18.14 -7.43
N LYS A 185 5.55 19.45 -7.28
CA LYS A 185 6.11 20.03 -6.06
C LYS A 185 5.26 19.67 -4.85
N HIS A 186 5.89 19.50 -3.69
CA HIS A 186 5.23 19.03 -2.48
C HIS A 186 3.99 19.86 -2.12
N GLU A 187 4.08 21.19 -2.19
CA GLU A 187 3.00 22.12 -1.90
C GLU A 187 1.79 22.00 -2.87
N HIS A 188 1.97 21.38 -4.04
CA HIS A 188 0.92 21.20 -5.05
C HIS A 188 0.31 19.79 -5.05
N LEU A 189 0.78 18.89 -4.19
CA LEU A 189 0.35 17.49 -4.22
C LEU A 189 -1.16 17.35 -4.05
N MET A 190 -1.71 17.91 -2.99
CA MET A 190 -3.14 17.78 -2.70
C MET A 190 -4.02 18.53 -3.71
N SER A 191 -3.58 19.67 -4.25
CA SER A 191 -4.31 20.37 -5.30
C SER A 191 -4.34 19.57 -6.61
N ALA A 192 -3.24 18.91 -6.97
CA ALA A 192 -3.17 18.03 -8.14
C ALA A 192 -4.05 16.78 -7.99
N ALA A 193 -4.09 16.18 -6.80
CA ALA A 193 -4.96 15.05 -6.50
C ALA A 193 -6.44 15.46 -6.55
N LYS A 194 -6.78 16.61 -5.97
CA LYS A 194 -8.12 17.17 -5.97
C LYS A 194 -8.60 17.47 -7.39
N GLU A 195 -7.77 18.07 -8.24
CA GLU A 195 -8.10 18.34 -9.65
C GLU A 195 -8.58 17.09 -10.40
N ILE A 196 -7.87 15.96 -10.22
CA ILE A 196 -8.26 14.69 -10.84
C ILE A 196 -9.52 14.14 -10.19
N ALA A 197 -9.61 14.20 -8.87
CA ALA A 197 -10.78 13.73 -8.13
C ALA A 197 -12.06 14.47 -8.54
N GLU A 198 -12.01 15.78 -8.68
CA GLU A 198 -13.14 16.61 -9.15
C GLU A 198 -13.58 16.22 -10.57
N LYS A 199 -12.62 15.97 -11.48
CA LYS A 199 -12.93 15.46 -12.84
C LYS A 199 -13.61 14.10 -12.81
N ILE A 200 -13.16 13.19 -11.95
CA ILE A 200 -13.79 11.87 -11.78
C ILE A 200 -15.17 12.01 -11.15
N ALA A 201 -15.30 12.79 -10.08
CA ALA A 201 -16.55 13.00 -9.36
C ALA A 201 -17.63 13.69 -10.21
N SER A 202 -17.25 14.49 -11.21
CA SER A 202 -18.19 15.14 -12.13
C SER A 202 -18.76 14.21 -13.21
N ASN A 203 -18.15 13.03 -13.42
CA ASN A 203 -18.65 12.05 -14.39
C ASN A 203 -19.77 11.18 -13.80
N PRO A 204 -20.60 10.51 -14.66
CA PRO A 204 -21.62 9.57 -14.23
C PRO A 204 -21.00 8.43 -13.39
N PRO A 205 -21.35 8.28 -12.10
CA PRO A 205 -20.63 7.38 -11.19
C PRO A 205 -20.71 5.90 -11.61
N LEU A 206 -21.86 5.44 -12.10
CA LEU A 206 -22.01 4.05 -12.53
C LEU A 206 -21.13 3.73 -13.75
N ALA A 207 -20.92 4.68 -14.66
CA ALA A 207 -20.02 4.49 -15.78
C ALA A 207 -18.55 4.38 -15.32
N VAL A 208 -18.15 5.24 -14.39
CA VAL A 208 -16.79 5.21 -13.81
C VAL A 208 -16.55 3.88 -13.08
N GLN A 209 -17.51 3.43 -12.26
CA GLN A 209 -17.44 2.14 -11.55
C GLN A 209 -17.33 0.96 -12.51
N SER A 210 -18.12 0.95 -13.61
CA SER A 210 -18.06 -0.09 -14.64
C SER A 210 -16.72 -0.11 -15.35
N LEU A 211 -16.11 1.07 -15.62
CA LEU A 211 -14.76 1.15 -16.20
C LEU A 211 -13.70 0.59 -15.24
N LYS A 212 -13.76 0.91 -13.94
CA LYS A 212 -12.86 0.34 -12.95
C LYS A 212 -13.01 -1.18 -12.87
N GLU A 213 -14.24 -1.68 -12.83
CA GLU A 213 -14.49 -3.12 -12.85
C GLU A 213 -13.96 -3.77 -14.13
N GLY A 214 -14.14 -3.13 -15.30
CA GLY A 214 -13.58 -3.60 -16.56
C GLY A 214 -12.07 -3.70 -16.55
N LEU A 215 -11.37 -2.69 -16.00
CA LEU A 215 -9.92 -2.72 -15.83
C LEU A 215 -9.47 -3.87 -14.92
N ARG A 216 -10.15 -4.10 -13.80
CA ARG A 216 -9.85 -5.24 -12.92
C ARG A 216 -10.02 -6.58 -13.65
N ARG A 217 -11.12 -6.78 -14.37
CA ARG A 217 -11.40 -8.03 -15.09
C ARG A 217 -10.40 -8.34 -16.20
N THR A 218 -9.80 -7.31 -16.79
CA THR A 218 -8.90 -7.47 -17.94
C THR A 218 -7.43 -7.46 -17.57
N LEU A 219 -7.06 -6.81 -16.48
CA LEU A 219 -5.66 -6.57 -16.13
C LEU A 219 -5.25 -7.21 -14.81
N ASP A 220 -6.15 -7.26 -13.82
CA ASP A 220 -5.78 -7.72 -12.48
C ASP A 220 -5.83 -9.26 -12.40
N PRO A 221 -4.90 -9.89 -11.68
CA PRO A 221 -4.99 -11.30 -11.33
C PRO A 221 -6.14 -11.52 -10.32
N ASP A 222 -6.45 -12.78 -10.04
CA ASP A 222 -7.25 -13.09 -8.84
C ASP A 222 -6.41 -12.76 -7.59
N TRP A 223 -6.74 -11.62 -6.98
CA TRP A 223 -6.01 -11.10 -5.81
C TRP A 223 -6.07 -12.05 -4.61
N ARG A 224 -7.18 -12.78 -4.44
CA ARG A 224 -7.32 -13.74 -3.34
C ARG A 224 -6.46 -14.97 -3.56
N ASP A 225 -6.36 -15.44 -4.78
CA ASP A 225 -5.47 -16.56 -5.12
C ASP A 225 -3.99 -16.15 -5.01
N THR A 226 -3.62 -15.00 -5.56
CA THR A 226 -2.27 -14.44 -5.45
C THR A 226 -1.93 -14.14 -3.97
N GLY A 227 -2.87 -13.57 -3.23
CA GLY A 227 -2.70 -13.28 -1.81
C GLY A 227 -2.50 -14.53 -0.96
N LYS A 228 -3.24 -15.61 -1.25
CA LYS A 228 -3.05 -16.89 -0.59
C LYS A 228 -1.63 -17.42 -0.82
N TRP A 229 -1.17 -17.44 -2.06
CA TRP A 229 0.19 -17.88 -2.39
C TRP A 229 1.23 -17.01 -1.68
N ALA A 230 1.10 -15.67 -1.74
CA ALA A 230 2.01 -14.74 -1.07
C ALA A 230 2.05 -14.99 0.45
N LYS A 231 0.88 -15.19 1.07
CA LYS A 231 0.78 -15.50 2.51
C LYS A 231 1.46 -16.81 2.88
N ASP A 232 1.29 -17.84 2.08
CA ASP A 232 1.92 -19.12 2.29
C ASP A 232 3.46 -18.96 2.22
N GLN A 233 3.98 -18.24 1.21
CA GLN A 233 5.41 -17.92 1.10
C GLN A 233 5.93 -17.09 2.28
N ILE A 234 5.22 -16.03 2.69
CA ILE A 234 5.60 -15.22 3.87
C ILE A 234 5.68 -16.10 5.13
N ASN A 235 4.73 -17.02 5.32
CA ASN A 235 4.71 -17.91 6.48
C ASN A 235 5.90 -18.89 6.48
N GLU A 236 6.28 -19.42 5.31
CA GLU A 236 7.45 -20.27 5.16
C GLU A 236 8.74 -19.48 5.41
N LEU A 237 8.89 -18.34 4.75
CA LEU A 237 10.08 -17.48 4.86
C LEU A 237 10.31 -16.96 6.29
N ARG A 238 9.27 -16.63 7.03
CA ARG A 238 9.37 -16.19 8.44
C ARG A 238 10.01 -17.23 9.35
N GLN A 239 10.05 -18.50 8.96
CA GLN A 239 10.67 -19.57 9.74
C GLN A 239 12.16 -19.71 9.45
N THR A 240 12.69 -19.05 8.41
CA THR A 240 14.10 -19.10 8.03
C THR A 240 14.98 -18.29 8.97
N GLU A 241 16.24 -18.71 9.09
CA GLU A 241 17.28 -17.96 9.81
C GLU A 241 17.49 -16.58 9.17
N ASP A 242 17.44 -16.51 7.84
CA ASP A 242 17.63 -15.27 7.08
C ASP A 242 16.54 -14.23 7.37
N SER A 243 15.27 -14.64 7.51
CA SER A 243 14.20 -13.73 7.89
C SER A 243 14.38 -13.20 9.32
N GLN A 244 14.77 -14.07 10.26
CA GLN A 244 15.06 -13.65 11.63
C GLN A 244 16.25 -12.69 11.69
N GLU A 245 17.32 -13.00 10.94
CA GLU A 245 18.48 -12.11 10.80
C GLU A 245 18.13 -10.76 10.19
N GLY A 246 17.34 -10.74 9.12
CA GLY A 246 16.91 -9.49 8.46
C GLY A 246 16.15 -8.56 9.38
N VAL A 247 15.22 -9.09 10.19
CA VAL A 247 14.49 -8.30 11.20
C VAL A 247 15.43 -7.85 12.32
N LYS A 248 16.28 -8.74 12.83
CA LYS A 248 17.24 -8.44 13.89
C LYS A 248 18.23 -7.36 13.48
N ALA A 249 18.85 -7.49 12.31
CA ALA A 249 19.80 -6.53 11.77
C ALA A 249 19.18 -5.14 11.60
N PHE A 250 17.92 -5.09 11.12
CA PHE A 250 17.17 -3.83 11.02
C PHE A 250 16.97 -3.15 12.38
N LEU A 251 16.56 -3.91 13.41
CA LEU A 251 16.39 -3.38 14.76
C LEU A 251 17.70 -2.92 15.40
N GLU A 252 18.79 -3.65 15.14
CA GLU A 252 20.14 -3.35 15.62
C GLU A 252 20.88 -2.31 14.78
N LYS A 253 20.29 -1.86 13.66
CA LYS A 253 20.87 -0.88 12.71
C LYS A 253 22.24 -1.33 12.18
N ARG A 254 22.38 -2.59 11.79
CA ARG A 254 23.58 -3.19 11.20
C ARG A 254 23.26 -3.88 9.90
N GLU A 255 24.29 -4.19 9.13
CA GLU A 255 24.17 -5.04 7.94
C GLU A 255 23.82 -6.47 8.31
N PRO A 256 22.85 -7.10 7.60
CA PRO A 256 22.48 -8.49 7.78
C PRO A 256 23.49 -9.43 7.11
N VAL A 257 23.58 -10.68 7.61
CA VAL A 257 24.35 -11.75 7.01
C VAL A 257 23.40 -12.90 6.66
N TYR A 258 23.13 -13.08 5.38
CA TYR A 258 22.21 -14.11 4.90
C TYR A 258 22.94 -15.40 4.54
N LEU A 259 22.36 -16.56 4.92
CA LEU A 259 22.95 -17.89 4.76
C LEU A 259 22.15 -18.80 3.81
N GLY A 260 20.98 -18.36 3.33
CA GLY A 260 20.09 -19.12 2.45
C GLY A 260 19.33 -20.25 3.16
N ARG A 261 19.03 -20.10 4.43
CA ARG A 261 18.34 -21.11 5.24
C ARG A 261 17.45 -20.53 6.34
#